data_2e78cb4c4aca6d7b5e3d88dcaa9dc64d
#
_entry.id   2e78cb4c4aca6d7b5e3d88dcaa9dc64d
#
_cell.length_a   1.000
_cell.length_b   1.000
_cell.length_c   1.000
_cell.angle_alpha   90.00
_cell.angle_beta   90.00
_cell.angle_gamma   90.00
#
_symmetry.space_group_name_H-M   'P 1'
#
loop_
_entity.id
_entity.type
_entity.pdbx_description
1 polymer ?
#
loop_
_entity_poly.entity_id
_entity_poly.type
_entity_poly.pdbx_seq_one_letter_code
_entity_poly.pdbx_strand_id
1 'polypeptide(L)'
;MNGKAIIKFLVVVAVIIGTFAYCIEPLAGSLKQGLDLQGGTHIVLEAEDSATGKADNDAVERAKQILERRINEMGLSEPLVQREGARRIIIELPGVKDPDEAIKRIGKTAVLEFKNDQGQTVMTGDDLKDAKEELGQNKQPLVAIELSDEGAKKFADLTSKNIGRRIAITLDGQELTNPVVQQAITGGRATISGSQSLEEAKDLAILLRSGALPVKINVLEVRTVGPSLGQDSKDKSIVAFSAGIAMIMIFLVILYRLSGIVANIALLVYVMLLLLVLGKGFTATMTLPGIAGIILSMGVAVDANILIFERFKEEVFSGKSMRVSMEAGFSRAL
;
A
#
# COMPACT_ATOMS: atom_id res chain seq x y z
N MET A 1 21.36 46.67 -14.62
CA MET A 1 20.40 45.65 -15.09
C MET A 1 19.25 46.37 -15.80
N ASN A 2 18.91 45.95 -17.01
CA ASN A 2 17.78 46.56 -17.73
C ASN A 2 16.47 46.27 -16.98
N GLY A 3 15.67 47.32 -16.71
CA GLY A 3 14.39 47.17 -15.95
C GLY A 3 13.48 46.06 -16.53
N LYS A 4 13.51 45.85 -17.84
CA LYS A 4 12.80 44.73 -18.52
C LYS A 4 13.30 43.34 -18.09
N ALA A 5 14.60 43.18 -17.77
CA ALA A 5 15.15 41.90 -17.29
C ALA A 5 14.73 41.60 -15.86
N ILE A 6 14.66 42.61 -15.01
CA ILE A 6 14.15 42.49 -13.63
C ILE A 6 12.68 42.09 -13.62
N ILE A 7 11.86 42.74 -14.45
CA ILE A 7 10.43 42.42 -14.56
C ILE A 7 10.23 40.95 -15.01
N LYS A 8 10.98 40.52 -16.06
CA LYS A 8 10.90 39.11 -16.49
C LYS A 8 11.29 38.12 -15.39
N PHE A 9 12.36 38.41 -14.64
CA PHE A 9 12.79 37.59 -13.52
C PHE A 9 11.70 37.52 -12.43
N LEU A 10 11.12 38.66 -12.02
CA LEU A 10 10.04 38.69 -11.03
C LEU A 10 8.79 37.93 -11.50
N VAL A 11 8.44 38.01 -12.77
CA VAL A 11 7.31 37.22 -13.33
C VAL A 11 7.60 35.74 -13.27
N VAL A 12 8.79 35.27 -13.64
CA VAL A 12 9.18 33.86 -13.55
C VAL A 12 9.13 33.38 -12.11
N VAL A 13 9.66 34.15 -11.17
CA VAL A 13 9.62 33.84 -9.72
C VAL A 13 8.18 33.74 -9.23
N ALA A 14 7.32 34.69 -9.57
CA ALA A 14 5.92 34.71 -9.19
C ALA A 14 5.15 33.49 -9.75
N VAL A 15 5.45 33.10 -10.99
CA VAL A 15 4.86 31.89 -11.60
C VAL A 15 5.32 30.62 -10.88
N ILE A 16 6.61 30.48 -10.55
CA ILE A 16 7.15 29.32 -9.83
C ILE A 16 6.52 29.23 -8.43
N ILE A 17 6.49 30.32 -7.67
CA ILE A 17 5.89 30.35 -6.34
C ILE A 17 4.38 30.04 -6.41
N GLY A 18 3.67 30.63 -7.36
CA GLY A 18 2.25 30.38 -7.58
C GLY A 18 1.96 28.91 -7.94
N THR A 19 2.77 28.31 -8.82
CA THR A 19 2.66 26.88 -9.18
C THR A 19 2.97 26.01 -7.98
N PHE A 20 4.00 26.33 -7.19
CA PHE A 20 4.34 25.60 -5.98
C PHE A 20 3.19 25.64 -4.95
N ALA A 21 2.67 26.81 -4.66
CA ALA A 21 1.54 26.98 -3.73
C ALA A 21 0.27 26.25 -4.18
N TYR A 22 0.00 26.25 -5.48
CA TYR A 22 -1.15 25.52 -6.05
C TYR A 22 -0.98 24.00 -6.03
N CYS A 23 0.23 23.51 -6.28
CA CYS A 23 0.49 22.07 -6.44
C CYS A 23 0.85 21.37 -5.12
N ILE A 24 1.32 22.09 -4.08
CA ILE A 24 1.84 21.46 -2.86
C ILE A 24 0.77 20.68 -2.10
N GLU A 25 -0.43 21.23 -1.97
CA GLU A 25 -1.52 20.60 -1.22
C GLU A 25 -2.01 19.31 -1.87
N PRO A 26 -2.37 19.28 -3.18
CA PRO A 26 -2.75 18.05 -3.85
C PRO A 26 -1.62 17.01 -3.95
N LEU A 27 -0.37 17.44 -4.06
CA LEU A 27 0.79 16.53 -4.08
C LEU A 27 1.05 15.92 -2.70
N ALA A 28 1.03 16.72 -1.65
CA ALA A 28 1.19 16.22 -0.27
C ALA A 28 0.05 15.27 0.13
N GLY A 29 -1.19 15.56 -0.31
CA GLY A 29 -2.36 14.71 -0.08
C GLY A 29 -2.34 13.40 -0.86
N SER A 30 -1.56 13.29 -1.94
CA SER A 30 -1.41 12.07 -2.74
C SER A 30 -0.37 11.09 -2.18
N LEU A 31 0.42 11.50 -1.17
CA LEU A 31 1.44 10.66 -0.57
C LEU A 31 0.82 9.68 0.43
N LYS A 32 1.08 8.41 0.23
CA LYS A 32 0.71 7.36 1.18
C LYS A 32 1.47 7.55 2.48
N GLN A 33 0.80 7.42 3.61
CA GLN A 33 1.40 7.61 4.94
C GLN A 33 1.61 6.24 5.60
N GLY A 34 2.81 5.99 6.11
CA GLY A 34 3.14 4.78 6.86
C GLY A 34 2.59 4.78 8.28
N LEU A 35 2.78 3.66 8.97
CA LEU A 35 2.37 3.44 10.36
C LEU A 35 2.87 4.53 11.33
N ASP A 36 4.06 5.05 11.09
CA ASP A 36 4.69 6.07 11.92
C ASP A 36 3.90 7.39 11.96
N LEU A 37 3.12 7.67 10.88
CA LEU A 37 2.41 8.92 10.68
C LEU A 37 0.88 8.79 10.87
N GLN A 38 0.31 7.62 10.61
CA GLN A 38 -1.13 7.38 10.77
C GLN A 38 -1.47 6.57 12.01
N GLY A 39 -0.49 5.87 12.58
CA GLY A 39 -0.74 4.78 13.49
C GLY A 39 -1.24 3.55 12.75
N GLY A 40 -1.49 2.46 13.46
CA GLY A 40 -1.97 1.20 12.88
C GLY A 40 -1.22 0.00 13.41
N THR A 41 -1.26 -1.12 12.68
CA THR A 41 -0.72 -2.40 13.15
C THR A 41 0.32 -2.94 12.18
N HIS A 42 1.45 -3.36 12.75
CA HIS A 42 2.52 -4.12 12.09
C HIS A 42 2.43 -5.57 12.54
N ILE A 43 2.31 -6.49 11.60
CA ILE A 43 2.14 -7.92 11.84
C ILE A 43 3.25 -8.66 11.12
N VAL A 44 3.96 -9.51 11.84
CA VAL A 44 4.94 -10.44 11.25
C VAL A 44 4.34 -11.84 11.28
N LEU A 45 4.18 -12.42 10.11
CA LEU A 45 3.66 -13.76 9.90
C LEU A 45 4.79 -14.70 9.48
N GLU A 46 4.73 -15.95 9.92
CA GLU A 46 5.65 -17.00 9.48
C GLU A 46 4.90 -18.15 8.83
N ALA A 47 5.37 -18.54 7.66
CA ALA A 47 4.86 -19.69 6.92
C ALA A 47 5.48 -20.97 7.47
N GLU A 48 4.64 -21.92 7.87
CA GLU A 48 5.03 -23.25 8.32
C GLU A 48 4.65 -24.32 7.32
N ASP A 49 5.42 -25.39 7.31
CA ASP A 49 5.07 -26.59 6.56
C ASP A 49 3.74 -27.15 7.08
N SER A 50 2.84 -27.50 6.19
CA SER A 50 1.53 -28.03 6.53
C SER A 50 1.26 -29.35 5.79
N ALA A 51 0.17 -30.03 6.12
CA ALA A 51 -0.26 -31.21 5.41
C ALA A 51 -0.59 -30.92 3.93
N THR A 52 -0.92 -29.66 3.60
CA THR A 52 -1.27 -29.22 2.25
C THR A 52 -0.06 -28.78 1.43
N GLY A 53 1.10 -28.49 2.06
CA GLY A 53 2.29 -28.08 1.32
C GLY A 53 3.49 -27.69 2.20
N LYS A 54 4.65 -27.68 1.57
CA LYS A 54 5.89 -27.14 2.17
C LYS A 54 5.95 -25.64 2.00
N ALA A 55 6.45 -24.93 3.01
CA ALA A 55 6.66 -23.48 2.97
C ALA A 55 7.94 -23.15 2.16
N ASP A 56 7.92 -23.47 0.87
CA ASP A 56 8.96 -23.08 -0.08
C ASP A 56 8.75 -21.63 -0.57
N ASN A 57 9.69 -21.15 -1.36
CA ASN A 57 9.65 -19.78 -1.87
C ASN A 57 8.40 -19.45 -2.66
N ASP A 58 7.91 -20.39 -3.47
CA ASP A 58 6.73 -20.19 -4.32
C ASP A 58 5.45 -20.23 -3.49
N ALA A 59 5.36 -21.11 -2.51
CA ALA A 59 4.23 -21.16 -1.60
C ALA A 59 4.11 -19.90 -0.74
N VAL A 60 5.23 -19.36 -0.24
CA VAL A 60 5.26 -18.10 0.52
C VAL A 60 4.85 -16.91 -0.36
N GLU A 61 5.29 -16.88 -1.62
CA GLU A 61 4.91 -15.80 -2.54
C GLU A 61 3.41 -15.87 -2.90
N ARG A 62 2.87 -17.08 -3.14
CA ARG A 62 1.41 -17.26 -3.32
C ARG A 62 0.63 -16.86 -2.06
N ALA A 63 1.11 -17.25 -0.87
CA ALA A 63 0.49 -16.86 0.38
C ALA A 63 0.46 -15.33 0.55
N LYS A 64 1.56 -14.64 0.24
CA LYS A 64 1.63 -13.18 0.23
C LYS A 64 0.57 -12.57 -0.69
N GLN A 65 0.45 -13.05 -1.94
CA GLN A 65 -0.52 -12.54 -2.91
C GLN A 65 -1.97 -12.76 -2.44
N ILE A 66 -2.26 -13.89 -1.81
CA ILE A 66 -3.58 -14.17 -1.24
C ILE A 66 -3.89 -13.23 -0.08
N LEU A 67 -2.93 -13.05 0.83
CA LEU A 67 -3.07 -12.13 1.97
C LEU A 67 -3.27 -10.69 1.48
N GLU A 68 -2.50 -10.24 0.51
CA GLU A 68 -2.63 -8.91 -0.11
C GLU A 68 -4.02 -8.71 -0.74
N ARG A 69 -4.53 -9.72 -1.45
CA ARG A 69 -5.88 -9.69 -2.02
C ARG A 69 -6.95 -9.60 -0.94
N ARG A 70 -6.85 -10.42 0.13
CA ARG A 70 -7.79 -10.39 1.27
C ARG A 70 -7.86 -9.01 1.91
N ILE A 71 -6.69 -8.43 2.20
CA ILE A 71 -6.58 -7.12 2.84
C ILE A 71 -7.16 -6.02 1.96
N ASN A 72 -6.87 -6.04 0.65
CA ASN A 72 -7.42 -5.07 -0.31
C ASN A 72 -8.95 -5.16 -0.40
N GLU A 73 -9.51 -6.37 -0.41
CA GLU A 73 -10.96 -6.58 -0.47
C GLU A 73 -11.68 -6.22 0.85
N MET A 74 -10.98 -6.25 1.98
CA MET A 74 -11.50 -5.74 3.25
C MET A 74 -11.66 -4.22 3.25
N GLY A 75 -11.15 -3.52 2.23
CA GLY A 75 -11.24 -2.07 2.12
C GLY A 75 -10.36 -1.31 3.10
N LEU A 76 -9.32 -1.96 3.63
CA LEU A 76 -8.34 -1.31 4.49
C LEU A 76 -7.48 -0.34 3.66
N SER A 77 -7.26 0.84 4.22
CA SER A 77 -6.53 1.89 3.50
C SER A 77 -5.06 1.52 3.38
N GLU A 78 -4.61 1.30 2.14
CA GLU A 78 -3.20 1.26 1.74
C GLU A 78 -2.32 0.28 2.54
N PRO A 79 -2.67 -1.01 2.58
CA PRO A 79 -1.86 -2.00 3.26
C PRO A 79 -0.52 -2.20 2.55
N LEU A 80 0.53 -2.45 3.32
CA LEU A 80 1.82 -2.88 2.80
C LEU A 80 2.00 -4.35 3.14
N VAL A 81 2.17 -5.20 2.12
CA VAL A 81 2.44 -6.63 2.29
C VAL A 81 3.76 -6.95 1.64
N GLN A 82 4.76 -7.30 2.44
CA GLN A 82 6.12 -7.58 1.98
C GLN A 82 6.61 -8.92 2.49
N ARG A 83 7.47 -9.56 1.70
CA ARG A 83 8.18 -10.74 2.13
C ARG A 83 9.48 -10.36 2.82
N GLU A 84 9.77 -10.99 3.95
CA GLU A 84 11.03 -10.88 4.67
C GLU A 84 11.72 -12.26 4.75
N GLY A 85 12.87 -12.37 4.12
CA GLY A 85 13.62 -13.63 4.08
C GLY A 85 12.89 -14.76 3.36
N ALA A 86 13.06 -16.00 3.84
CA ALA A 86 12.54 -17.19 3.17
C ALA A 86 11.07 -17.52 3.52
N ARG A 87 10.66 -17.28 4.76
CA ARG A 87 9.37 -17.78 5.31
C ARG A 87 8.51 -16.72 5.98
N ARG A 88 8.96 -15.45 6.07
CA ARG A 88 8.21 -14.39 6.75
C ARG A 88 7.49 -13.49 5.78
N ILE A 89 6.33 -13.03 6.21
CA ILE A 89 5.52 -12.02 5.52
C ILE A 89 5.21 -10.92 6.53
N ILE A 90 5.59 -9.70 6.20
CA ILE A 90 5.29 -8.50 6.97
C ILE A 90 4.03 -7.87 6.38
N ILE A 91 3.10 -7.55 7.25
CA ILE A 91 1.87 -6.84 6.90
C ILE A 91 1.79 -5.57 7.75
N GLU A 92 1.70 -4.43 7.07
CA GLU A 92 1.42 -3.16 7.71
C GLU A 92 0.01 -2.69 7.35
N LEU A 93 -0.78 -2.39 8.37
CA LEU A 93 -2.18 -1.98 8.25
C LEU A 93 -2.34 -0.59 8.88
N PRO A 94 -2.10 0.50 8.11
CA PRO A 94 -2.29 1.84 8.62
C PRO A 94 -3.75 2.10 9.01
N GLY A 95 -3.97 2.79 10.11
CA GLY A 95 -5.29 3.19 10.58
C GLY A 95 -6.15 2.08 11.20
N VAL A 96 -5.69 0.83 11.23
CA VAL A 96 -6.41 -0.29 11.87
C VAL A 96 -6.30 -0.16 13.38
N LYS A 97 -7.47 -0.13 14.06
CA LYS A 97 -7.56 0.03 15.52
C LYS A 97 -7.54 -1.29 16.28
N ASP A 98 -8.08 -2.35 15.69
CA ASP A 98 -8.16 -3.68 16.27
C ASP A 98 -7.34 -4.68 15.47
N PRO A 99 -6.10 -4.99 15.93
CA PRO A 99 -5.23 -5.93 15.25
C PRO A 99 -5.75 -7.37 15.34
N ASP A 100 -6.41 -7.76 16.42
CA ASP A 100 -6.86 -9.13 16.63
C ASP A 100 -7.98 -9.49 15.65
N GLU A 101 -8.88 -8.56 15.39
CA GLU A 101 -9.93 -8.74 14.39
C GLU A 101 -9.33 -8.83 12.97
N ALA A 102 -8.39 -7.96 12.62
CA ALA A 102 -7.71 -8.01 11.34
C ALA A 102 -6.98 -9.35 11.14
N ILE A 103 -6.24 -9.82 12.15
CA ILE A 103 -5.51 -11.10 12.11
C ILE A 103 -6.47 -12.28 11.93
N LYS A 104 -7.59 -12.30 12.67
CA LYS A 104 -8.61 -13.36 12.54
C LYS A 104 -9.22 -13.44 11.15
N ARG A 105 -9.44 -12.29 10.51
CA ARG A 105 -9.99 -12.23 9.14
C ARG A 105 -8.96 -12.65 8.10
N ILE A 106 -7.70 -12.20 8.24
CA ILE A 106 -6.65 -12.41 7.23
C ILE A 106 -6.05 -13.82 7.33
N GLY A 107 -5.81 -14.32 8.55
CA GLY A 107 -5.00 -15.50 8.83
C GLY A 107 -5.68 -16.85 8.63
N LYS A 108 -6.99 -16.90 8.32
CA LYS A 108 -7.70 -18.17 8.06
C LYS A 108 -7.14 -18.87 6.83
N THR A 109 -6.94 -20.17 6.92
CA THR A 109 -6.43 -20.97 5.79
C THR A 109 -7.42 -20.96 4.63
N ALA A 110 -8.72 -21.00 4.94
CA ALA A 110 -9.86 -20.93 4.02
C ALA A 110 -9.88 -22.07 2.98
N VAL A 111 -9.57 -23.26 3.43
CA VAL A 111 -9.72 -24.48 2.61
C VAL A 111 -11.19 -24.85 2.54
N LEU A 112 -11.83 -24.54 1.40
CA LEU A 112 -13.20 -24.94 1.12
C LEU A 112 -13.22 -26.32 0.48
N GLU A 113 -14.06 -27.21 1.00
CA GLU A 113 -14.27 -28.55 0.46
C GLU A 113 -15.76 -28.86 0.37
N PHE A 114 -16.14 -29.49 -0.74
CA PHE A 114 -17.47 -30.08 -0.95
C PHE A 114 -17.34 -31.59 -0.83
N LYS A 115 -18.03 -32.17 0.17
CA LYS A 115 -17.96 -33.59 0.49
C LYS A 115 -19.27 -34.27 0.16
N ASN A 116 -19.18 -35.44 -0.45
CA ASN A 116 -20.34 -36.30 -0.68
C ASN A 116 -20.84 -36.95 0.64
N ASP A 117 -21.90 -37.74 0.57
CA ASP A 117 -22.47 -38.46 1.72
C ASP A 117 -21.52 -39.49 2.35
N GLN A 118 -20.43 -39.86 1.66
CA GLN A 118 -19.37 -40.73 2.17
C GLN A 118 -18.21 -39.97 2.80
N GLY A 119 -18.28 -38.65 2.86
CA GLY A 119 -17.24 -37.79 3.43
C GLY A 119 -16.04 -37.57 2.50
N GLN A 120 -16.13 -37.98 1.24
CA GLN A 120 -15.06 -37.77 0.26
C GLN A 120 -15.14 -36.37 -0.33
N THR A 121 -14.01 -35.67 -0.37
CA THR A 121 -13.89 -34.36 -1.03
C THR A 121 -13.95 -34.54 -2.53
N VAL A 122 -14.93 -33.92 -3.19
CA VAL A 122 -15.16 -34.00 -4.64
C VAL A 122 -14.79 -32.70 -5.33
N MET A 123 -14.96 -31.57 -4.64
CA MET A 123 -14.62 -30.23 -5.14
C MET A 123 -13.94 -29.43 -4.04
N THR A 124 -13.13 -28.46 -4.45
CA THR A 124 -12.43 -27.55 -3.56
C THR A 124 -12.70 -26.09 -3.93
N GLY A 125 -12.15 -25.16 -3.14
CA GLY A 125 -12.23 -23.73 -3.42
C GLY A 125 -11.60 -23.31 -4.77
N ASP A 126 -10.70 -24.12 -5.33
CA ASP A 126 -10.07 -23.86 -6.65
C ASP A 126 -11.07 -23.96 -7.80
N ASP A 127 -12.19 -24.62 -7.59
CA ASP A 127 -13.28 -24.73 -8.58
C ASP A 127 -14.20 -23.48 -8.58
N LEU A 128 -13.98 -22.50 -7.67
CA LEU A 128 -14.72 -21.25 -7.63
C LEU A 128 -14.13 -20.22 -8.58
N LYS A 129 -15.01 -19.40 -9.17
CA LYS A 129 -14.66 -18.22 -9.96
C LYS A 129 -14.90 -16.92 -9.20
N ASP A 130 -16.02 -16.83 -8.47
CA ASP A 130 -16.40 -15.65 -7.68
C ASP A 130 -17.25 -16.05 -6.46
N ALA A 131 -17.27 -15.20 -5.45
CA ALA A 131 -18.12 -15.33 -4.29
C ALA A 131 -18.57 -13.94 -3.81
N LYS A 132 -19.87 -13.78 -3.51
CA LYS A 132 -20.47 -12.51 -3.08
C LYS A 132 -21.46 -12.72 -1.94
N GLU A 133 -21.47 -11.78 -1.01
CA GLU A 133 -22.52 -11.70 0.00
C GLU A 133 -23.85 -11.29 -0.61
N GLU A 134 -24.91 -11.98 -0.25
CA GLU A 134 -26.28 -11.68 -0.67
C GLU A 134 -27.28 -11.84 0.49
N LEU A 135 -28.42 -11.21 0.36
CA LEU A 135 -29.57 -11.43 1.25
C LEU A 135 -30.57 -12.36 0.57
N GLY A 136 -30.82 -13.50 1.17
CA GLY A 136 -31.84 -14.44 0.72
C GLY A 136 -33.27 -13.87 0.83
N GLN A 137 -34.24 -14.67 0.36
CA GLN A 137 -35.66 -14.25 0.33
C GLN A 137 -36.22 -13.85 1.71
N ASN A 138 -35.72 -14.45 2.79
CA ASN A 138 -36.10 -14.12 4.16
C ASN A 138 -35.13 -13.15 4.85
N LYS A 139 -34.37 -12.36 4.07
CA LYS A 139 -33.31 -11.45 4.54
C LYS A 139 -32.21 -12.14 5.35
N GLN A 140 -32.08 -13.47 5.25
CA GLN A 140 -30.93 -14.17 5.86
C GLN A 140 -29.66 -13.89 5.03
N PRO A 141 -28.53 -13.67 5.71
CA PRO A 141 -27.25 -13.55 5.04
C PRO A 141 -26.83 -14.89 4.42
N LEU A 142 -26.33 -14.85 3.19
CA LEU A 142 -25.79 -16.00 2.49
C LEU A 142 -24.66 -15.56 1.56
N VAL A 143 -23.85 -16.52 1.13
CA VAL A 143 -22.81 -16.29 0.13
C VAL A 143 -23.21 -16.97 -1.17
N ALA A 144 -23.44 -16.16 -2.21
CA ALA A 144 -23.60 -16.66 -3.57
C ALA A 144 -22.22 -16.97 -4.16
N ILE A 145 -22.07 -18.18 -4.66
CA ILE A 145 -20.84 -18.65 -5.32
C ILE A 145 -21.10 -18.86 -6.81
N GLU A 146 -20.15 -18.42 -7.63
CA GLU A 146 -20.06 -18.72 -9.05
C GLU A 146 -18.88 -19.66 -9.28
N LEU A 147 -19.13 -20.79 -9.94
CA LEU A 147 -18.14 -21.82 -10.22
C LEU A 147 -17.44 -21.53 -11.55
N SER A 148 -16.20 -22.00 -11.69
CA SER A 148 -15.52 -22.04 -12.97
C SER A 148 -16.21 -23.01 -13.93
N ASP A 149 -15.90 -22.97 -15.22
CA ASP A 149 -16.50 -23.87 -16.21
C ASP A 149 -16.26 -25.36 -15.88
N GLU A 150 -15.09 -25.68 -15.32
CA GLU A 150 -14.75 -27.02 -14.85
C GLU A 150 -15.47 -27.34 -13.54
N GLY A 151 -15.50 -26.38 -12.61
CA GLY A 151 -16.20 -26.50 -11.35
C GLY A 151 -17.71 -26.72 -11.56
N ALA A 152 -18.33 -25.99 -12.51
CA ALA A 152 -19.74 -26.18 -12.85
C ALA A 152 -20.05 -27.58 -13.34
N LYS A 153 -19.17 -28.18 -14.16
CA LYS A 153 -19.31 -29.58 -14.60
C LYS A 153 -19.19 -30.57 -13.44
N LYS A 154 -18.17 -30.39 -12.59
CA LYS A 154 -17.98 -31.24 -11.39
C LYS A 154 -19.17 -31.12 -10.44
N PHE A 155 -19.68 -29.90 -10.24
CA PHE A 155 -20.82 -29.66 -9.36
C PHE A 155 -22.12 -30.24 -9.91
N ALA A 156 -22.36 -30.13 -11.21
CA ALA A 156 -23.48 -30.78 -11.87
C ALA A 156 -23.43 -32.30 -11.72
N ASP A 157 -22.26 -32.93 -11.89
CA ASP A 157 -22.05 -34.37 -11.70
C ASP A 157 -22.25 -34.77 -10.22
N LEU A 158 -21.66 -33.99 -9.29
CA LEU A 158 -21.81 -34.21 -7.87
C LEU A 158 -23.28 -34.12 -7.43
N THR A 159 -24.01 -33.08 -7.84
CA THR A 159 -25.40 -32.88 -7.45
C THR A 159 -26.33 -33.90 -8.10
N SER A 160 -26.09 -34.29 -9.37
CA SER A 160 -26.90 -35.32 -10.04
C SER A 160 -26.79 -36.69 -9.41
N LYS A 161 -25.58 -37.06 -8.92
CA LYS A 161 -25.35 -38.37 -8.24
C LYS A 161 -25.83 -38.40 -6.78
N ASN A 162 -26.09 -37.25 -6.21
CA ASN A 162 -26.48 -37.09 -4.78
C ASN A 162 -27.89 -36.54 -4.59
N ILE A 163 -28.80 -36.67 -5.55
CA ILE A 163 -30.20 -36.23 -5.39
C ILE A 163 -30.84 -37.00 -4.22
N GLY A 164 -31.47 -36.27 -3.29
CA GLY A 164 -32.02 -36.79 -2.03
C GLY A 164 -31.01 -37.05 -0.94
N ARG A 165 -29.70 -36.87 -1.20
CA ARG A 165 -28.63 -37.00 -0.21
C ARG A 165 -28.08 -35.63 0.17
N ARG A 166 -27.23 -35.60 1.21
CA ARG A 166 -26.60 -34.38 1.69
C ARG A 166 -25.24 -34.17 1.06
N ILE A 167 -24.90 -32.90 0.81
CA ILE A 167 -23.55 -32.48 0.44
C ILE A 167 -23.05 -31.54 1.55
N ALA A 168 -22.03 -31.99 2.29
CA ALA A 168 -21.42 -31.17 3.32
C ALA A 168 -20.44 -30.18 2.68
N ILE A 169 -20.59 -28.90 3.02
CA ILE A 169 -19.66 -27.84 2.64
C ILE A 169 -18.87 -27.46 3.89
N THR A 170 -17.56 -27.70 3.87
CA THR A 170 -16.68 -27.46 5.00
C THR A 170 -15.64 -26.39 4.68
N LEU A 171 -15.26 -25.59 5.67
CA LEU A 171 -14.18 -24.61 5.62
C LEU A 171 -13.20 -24.92 6.74
N ASP A 172 -11.93 -25.13 6.40
CA ASP A 172 -10.88 -25.53 7.34
C ASP A 172 -11.28 -26.75 8.21
N GLY A 173 -12.03 -27.70 7.62
CA GLY A 173 -12.55 -28.87 8.29
C GLY A 173 -13.81 -28.65 9.15
N GLN A 174 -14.28 -27.42 9.30
CA GLN A 174 -15.53 -27.13 10.01
C GLN A 174 -16.69 -27.07 9.02
N GLU A 175 -17.81 -27.72 9.38
CA GLU A 175 -19.01 -27.72 8.55
C GLU A 175 -19.67 -26.33 8.56
N LEU A 176 -19.79 -25.70 7.38
CA LEU A 176 -20.53 -24.47 7.19
C LEU A 176 -22.01 -24.74 6.99
N THR A 177 -22.31 -25.70 6.12
CA THR A 177 -23.68 -26.09 5.77
C THR A 177 -23.71 -27.50 5.21
N ASN A 178 -24.87 -28.16 5.31
CA ASN A 178 -25.02 -29.55 4.86
C ASN A 178 -26.42 -29.77 4.25
N PRO A 179 -26.71 -29.09 3.10
CA PRO A 179 -28.01 -29.14 2.48
C PRO A 179 -28.30 -30.50 1.81
N VAL A 180 -29.60 -30.82 1.73
CA VAL A 180 -30.08 -31.93 0.90
C VAL A 180 -30.19 -31.46 -0.54
N VAL A 181 -29.64 -32.21 -1.48
CA VAL A 181 -29.77 -31.92 -2.91
C VAL A 181 -31.16 -32.26 -3.40
N GLN A 182 -31.92 -31.26 -3.81
CA GLN A 182 -33.27 -31.45 -4.33
C GLN A 182 -33.28 -31.77 -5.81
N GLN A 183 -32.38 -31.21 -6.57
CA GLN A 183 -32.22 -31.40 -8.01
C GLN A 183 -30.79 -31.16 -8.47
N ALA A 184 -30.41 -31.66 -9.64
CA ALA A 184 -29.11 -31.39 -10.23
C ALA A 184 -28.96 -29.89 -10.55
N ILE A 185 -27.82 -29.29 -10.16
CA ILE A 185 -27.50 -27.87 -10.37
C ILE A 185 -26.50 -27.78 -11.52
N THR A 186 -26.98 -27.41 -12.72
CA THR A 186 -26.15 -27.30 -13.92
C THR A 186 -25.69 -25.88 -14.25
N GLY A 187 -26.24 -24.88 -13.57
CA GLY A 187 -26.02 -23.45 -13.87
C GLY A 187 -24.74 -22.85 -13.32
N GLY A 188 -23.87 -23.63 -12.64
CA GLY A 188 -22.61 -23.14 -12.08
C GLY A 188 -22.77 -22.11 -10.97
N ARG A 189 -23.97 -21.96 -10.40
CA ARG A 189 -24.25 -21.04 -9.28
C ARG A 189 -24.90 -21.79 -8.14
N ALA A 190 -24.42 -21.48 -6.92
CA ALA A 190 -24.97 -22.04 -5.70
C ALA A 190 -24.91 -21.00 -4.58
N THR A 191 -25.57 -21.29 -3.46
CA THR A 191 -25.54 -20.42 -2.28
C THR A 191 -25.10 -21.21 -1.06
N ILE A 192 -24.22 -20.62 -0.26
CA ILE A 192 -23.80 -21.14 1.04
C ILE A 192 -24.57 -20.36 2.11
N SER A 193 -25.41 -21.05 2.86
CA SER A 193 -26.16 -20.50 4.00
C SER A 193 -25.45 -20.87 5.30
N GLY A 194 -25.75 -20.12 6.37
CA GLY A 194 -25.23 -20.41 7.71
C GLY A 194 -24.55 -19.23 8.37
N SER A 195 -24.27 -18.14 7.65
CA SER A 195 -23.75 -16.91 8.22
C SER A 195 -24.79 -16.25 9.13
N GLN A 196 -24.39 -15.80 10.33
CA GLN A 196 -25.27 -15.18 11.31
C GLN A 196 -25.50 -13.68 11.01
N SER A 197 -24.57 -13.04 10.31
CA SER A 197 -24.62 -11.63 9.92
C SER A 197 -24.16 -11.40 8.50
N LEU A 198 -24.57 -10.24 7.91
CA LEU A 198 -24.09 -9.84 6.58
C LEU A 198 -22.58 -9.62 6.56
N GLU A 199 -22.02 -9.17 7.68
CA GLU A 199 -20.58 -8.98 7.82
C GLU A 199 -19.82 -10.32 7.76
N GLU A 200 -20.32 -11.34 8.47
CA GLU A 200 -19.77 -12.69 8.41
C GLU A 200 -19.87 -13.29 7.01
N ALA A 201 -21.01 -13.07 6.31
CA ALA A 201 -21.17 -13.50 4.91
C ALA A 201 -20.18 -12.78 4.00
N LYS A 202 -19.93 -11.48 4.23
CA LYS A 202 -18.93 -10.70 3.48
C LYS A 202 -17.52 -11.23 3.72
N ASP A 203 -17.15 -11.46 4.97
CA ASP A 203 -15.84 -12.03 5.31
C ASP A 203 -15.64 -13.41 4.68
N LEU A 204 -16.67 -14.25 4.72
CA LEU A 204 -16.64 -15.55 4.07
C LEU A 204 -16.48 -15.41 2.54
N ALA A 205 -17.22 -14.50 1.92
CA ALA A 205 -17.10 -14.24 0.47
C ALA A 205 -15.68 -13.77 0.08
N ILE A 206 -15.06 -12.89 0.88
CA ILE A 206 -13.66 -12.46 0.68
C ILE A 206 -12.71 -13.64 0.79
N LEU A 207 -12.85 -14.48 1.81
CA LEU A 207 -12.00 -15.66 2.00
C LEU A 207 -12.09 -16.63 0.82
N LEU A 208 -13.31 -16.91 0.36
CA LEU A 208 -13.56 -17.82 -0.76
C LEU A 208 -13.03 -17.28 -2.08
N ARG A 209 -13.25 -16.00 -2.36
CA ARG A 209 -12.78 -15.33 -3.58
C ARG A 209 -11.27 -15.18 -3.64
N SER A 210 -10.63 -14.92 -2.51
CA SER A 210 -9.16 -14.80 -2.44
C SER A 210 -8.44 -16.14 -2.53
N GLY A 211 -9.11 -17.23 -2.22
CA GLY A 211 -8.58 -18.58 -2.24
C GLY A 211 -7.93 -19.05 -0.93
N ALA A 212 -7.62 -20.34 -0.89
CA ALA A 212 -6.98 -20.97 0.26
C ALA A 212 -5.48 -20.66 0.33
N LEU A 213 -4.96 -20.50 1.56
CA LEU A 213 -3.52 -20.36 1.78
C LEU A 213 -2.83 -21.70 1.51
N PRO A 214 -1.74 -21.71 0.72
CA PRO A 214 -1.03 -22.94 0.35
C PRO A 214 -0.21 -23.53 1.52
N VAL A 215 -0.02 -22.75 2.57
CA VAL A 215 0.75 -23.10 3.76
C VAL A 215 0.06 -22.56 5.01
N LYS A 216 0.36 -23.16 6.15
CA LYS A 216 -0.10 -22.62 7.43
C LYS A 216 0.67 -21.35 7.77
N ILE A 217 -0.04 -20.33 8.25
CA ILE A 217 0.54 -19.05 8.64
C ILE A 217 0.35 -18.88 10.14
N ASN A 218 1.46 -18.63 10.86
CA ASN A 218 1.45 -18.29 12.27
C ASN A 218 1.83 -16.83 12.49
N VAL A 219 1.24 -16.21 13.48
CA VAL A 219 1.57 -14.85 13.90
C VAL A 219 2.79 -14.92 14.81
N LEU A 220 3.91 -14.33 14.38
CA LEU A 220 5.12 -14.23 15.20
C LEU A 220 5.08 -13.00 16.10
N GLU A 221 4.67 -11.88 15.54
CA GLU A 221 4.73 -10.60 16.23
C GLU A 221 3.59 -9.68 15.78
N VAL A 222 3.05 -8.92 16.72
CA VAL A 222 2.08 -7.86 16.50
C VAL A 222 2.53 -6.63 17.25
N ARG A 223 2.75 -5.55 16.52
CA ARG A 223 3.04 -4.22 17.10
C ARG A 223 1.98 -3.24 16.67
N THR A 224 1.40 -2.53 17.62
CA THR A 224 0.39 -1.51 17.35
C THR A 224 0.91 -0.13 17.70
N VAL A 225 0.81 0.80 16.75
CA VAL A 225 1.08 2.22 16.95
C VAL A 225 -0.26 2.94 17.11
N GLY A 226 -0.48 3.53 18.29
CA GLY A 226 -1.73 4.24 18.55
C GLY A 226 -1.92 5.44 17.61
N PRO A 227 -3.16 5.74 17.18
CA PRO A 227 -3.44 6.85 16.25
C PRO A 227 -2.99 8.23 16.79
N SER A 228 -3.07 8.44 18.11
CA SER A 228 -2.60 9.67 18.75
C SER A 228 -1.09 9.87 18.63
N LEU A 229 -0.32 8.77 18.71
CA LEU A 229 1.14 8.83 18.55
C LEU A 229 1.53 9.12 17.11
N GLY A 230 0.84 8.50 16.14
CA GLY A 230 1.03 8.77 14.72
C GLY A 230 0.73 10.22 14.37
N GLN A 231 -0.39 10.78 14.85
CA GLN A 231 -0.75 12.18 14.62
C GLN A 231 0.25 13.16 15.24
N ASP A 232 0.67 12.94 16.50
CA ASP A 232 1.69 13.78 17.16
C ASP A 232 3.02 13.74 16.39
N SER A 233 3.43 12.56 15.92
CA SER A 233 4.63 12.39 15.10
C SER A 233 4.53 13.12 13.77
N LYS A 234 3.36 13.08 13.11
CA LYS A 234 3.07 13.81 11.87
C LYS A 234 3.17 15.32 12.07
N ASP A 235 2.52 15.86 13.11
CA ASP A 235 2.49 17.29 13.38
C ASP A 235 3.90 17.82 13.71
N LYS A 236 4.65 17.11 14.53
CA LYS A 236 6.06 17.44 14.84
C LYS A 236 6.95 17.35 13.60
N SER A 237 6.73 16.38 12.73
CA SER A 237 7.50 16.21 11.49
C SER A 237 7.25 17.35 10.50
N ILE A 238 6.00 17.81 10.37
CA ILE A 238 5.65 18.96 9.52
C ILE A 238 6.35 20.23 10.04
N VAL A 239 6.34 20.44 11.36
CA VAL A 239 7.04 21.58 11.98
C VAL A 239 8.54 21.49 11.74
N ALA A 240 9.16 20.32 11.98
CA ALA A 240 10.59 20.11 11.78
C ALA A 240 11.00 20.29 10.30
N PHE A 241 10.20 19.77 9.37
CA PHE A 241 10.40 19.90 7.92
C PHE A 241 10.35 21.38 7.50
N SER A 242 9.32 22.12 7.94
CA SER A 242 9.13 23.53 7.63
C SER A 242 10.25 24.38 8.22
N ALA A 243 10.65 24.11 9.46
CA ALA A 243 11.77 24.80 10.10
C ALA A 243 13.10 24.53 9.40
N GLY A 244 13.35 23.28 8.98
CA GLY A 244 14.54 22.90 8.22
C GLY A 244 14.65 23.64 6.88
N ILE A 245 13.56 23.66 6.10
CA ILE A 245 13.52 24.43 4.84
C ILE A 245 13.76 25.92 5.08
N ALA A 246 13.05 26.51 6.05
CA ALA A 246 13.20 27.92 6.36
C ALA A 246 14.64 28.26 6.75
N MET A 247 15.28 27.42 7.57
CA MET A 247 16.68 27.58 7.98
C MET A 247 17.64 27.56 6.80
N ILE A 248 17.48 26.58 5.87
CA ILE A 248 18.30 26.49 4.64
C ILE A 248 18.10 27.74 3.78
N MET A 249 16.84 28.16 3.57
CA MET A 249 16.52 29.34 2.74
C MET A 249 17.12 30.63 3.34
N ILE A 250 17.00 30.82 4.64
CA ILE A 250 17.57 31.99 5.34
C ILE A 250 19.10 31.96 5.24
N PHE A 251 19.72 30.80 5.49
CA PHE A 251 21.17 30.63 5.41
C PHE A 251 21.71 31.04 4.02
N LEU A 252 21.05 30.56 2.94
CA LEU A 252 21.45 30.89 1.56
C LEU A 252 21.34 32.37 1.28
N VAL A 253 20.29 33.05 1.75
CA VAL A 253 20.12 34.50 1.56
C VAL A 253 21.17 35.29 2.31
N ILE A 254 21.49 34.92 3.57
CA ILE A 254 22.50 35.60 4.38
C ILE A 254 23.90 35.48 3.74
N LEU A 255 24.31 34.26 3.31
CA LEU A 255 25.65 34.04 2.79
C LEU A 255 25.82 34.52 1.35
N TYR A 256 24.82 34.25 0.49
CA TYR A 256 24.92 34.42 -0.96
C TYR A 256 24.08 35.58 -1.51
N ARG A 257 23.30 36.27 -0.65
CA ARG A 257 22.49 37.43 -1.03
C ARG A 257 21.62 37.13 -2.28
N LEU A 258 21.85 37.86 -3.36
CA LEU A 258 21.06 37.69 -4.61
C LEU A 258 21.18 36.30 -5.23
N SER A 259 22.38 35.72 -5.23
CA SER A 259 22.57 34.31 -5.69
C SER A 259 21.84 33.32 -4.81
N GLY A 260 21.75 33.59 -3.50
CA GLY A 260 20.98 32.77 -2.57
C GLY A 260 19.46 32.78 -2.86
N ILE A 261 18.91 33.91 -3.35
CA ILE A 261 17.50 33.95 -3.79
C ILE A 261 17.30 33.04 -5.00
N VAL A 262 18.23 33.02 -5.95
CA VAL A 262 18.15 32.12 -7.13
C VAL A 262 18.24 30.66 -6.70
N ALA A 263 19.14 30.33 -5.75
CA ALA A 263 19.24 28.97 -5.20
C ALA A 263 17.95 28.54 -4.48
N ASN A 264 17.30 29.44 -3.75
CA ASN A 264 16.01 29.16 -3.10
C ASN A 264 14.90 28.83 -4.11
N ILE A 265 14.88 29.52 -5.24
CA ILE A 265 13.94 29.20 -6.33
C ILE A 265 14.21 27.79 -6.89
N ALA A 266 15.48 27.46 -7.13
CA ALA A 266 15.88 26.15 -7.58
C ALA A 266 15.50 25.06 -6.54
N LEU A 267 15.67 25.34 -5.26
CA LEU A 267 15.27 24.45 -4.16
C LEU A 267 13.75 24.22 -4.15
N LEU A 268 12.93 25.25 -4.32
CA LEU A 268 11.48 25.10 -4.43
C LEU A 268 11.06 24.23 -5.61
N VAL A 269 11.68 24.44 -6.78
CA VAL A 269 11.45 23.59 -7.95
C VAL A 269 11.86 22.14 -7.68
N TYR A 270 13.00 21.94 -7.04
CA TYR A 270 13.48 20.62 -6.65
C TYR A 270 12.49 19.90 -5.75
N VAL A 271 12.01 20.57 -4.67
CA VAL A 271 11.02 19.99 -3.74
C VAL A 271 9.72 19.64 -4.46
N MET A 272 9.25 20.51 -5.36
CA MET A 272 8.05 20.28 -6.15
C MET A 272 8.21 19.02 -7.05
N LEU A 273 9.33 18.90 -7.75
CA LEU A 273 9.63 17.74 -8.58
C LEU A 273 9.75 16.45 -7.75
N LEU A 274 10.42 16.53 -6.60
CA LEU A 274 10.57 15.41 -5.68
C LEU A 274 9.21 14.91 -5.20
N LEU A 275 8.33 15.80 -4.73
CA LEU A 275 6.98 15.45 -4.31
C LEU A 275 6.13 14.88 -5.46
N LEU A 276 6.30 15.41 -6.68
CA LEU A 276 5.61 14.90 -7.86
C LEU A 276 6.04 13.47 -8.19
N VAL A 277 7.35 13.21 -8.15
CA VAL A 277 7.91 11.86 -8.39
C VAL A 277 7.46 10.89 -7.32
N LEU A 278 7.51 11.26 -6.04
CA LEU A 278 7.09 10.40 -4.93
C LEU A 278 5.57 10.16 -4.91
N GLY A 279 4.76 11.19 -5.20
CA GLY A 279 3.30 11.09 -5.09
C GLY A 279 2.63 10.46 -6.32
N LYS A 280 3.15 10.70 -7.53
CA LYS A 280 2.54 10.20 -8.79
C LYS A 280 3.41 9.25 -9.58
N GLY A 281 4.75 9.34 -9.45
CA GLY A 281 5.69 8.50 -10.19
C GLY A 281 5.96 7.16 -9.52
N PHE A 282 6.08 7.16 -8.22
CA PHE A 282 6.28 5.96 -7.41
C PHE A 282 5.21 5.90 -6.33
N THR A 283 4.66 4.72 -6.07
CA THR A 283 3.75 4.48 -4.94
C THR A 283 4.54 4.38 -3.63
N ALA A 284 5.29 5.44 -3.31
CA ALA A 284 6.14 5.47 -2.13
C ALA A 284 5.31 5.79 -0.88
N THR A 285 5.51 5.01 0.18
CA THR A 285 4.91 5.26 1.48
C THR A 285 5.79 6.22 2.28
N MET A 286 5.22 7.35 2.70
CA MET A 286 5.90 8.36 3.51
C MET A 286 6.00 7.90 4.95
N THR A 287 7.21 7.79 5.46
CA THR A 287 7.54 7.43 6.85
C THR A 287 8.37 8.53 7.50
N LEU A 288 8.58 8.48 8.84
CA LEU A 288 9.49 9.40 9.53
C LEU A 288 10.92 9.39 8.94
N PRO A 289 11.55 8.23 8.72
CA PRO A 289 12.84 8.16 8.01
C PRO A 289 12.78 8.73 6.59
N GLY A 290 11.66 8.55 5.88
CA GLY A 290 11.44 9.12 4.56
C GLY A 290 11.47 10.66 4.56
N ILE A 291 10.81 11.30 5.54
CA ILE A 291 10.83 12.75 5.73
C ILE A 291 12.27 13.22 6.02
N ALA A 292 12.99 12.54 6.90
CA ALA A 292 14.40 12.84 7.19
C ALA A 292 15.28 12.71 5.92
N GLY A 293 15.04 11.68 5.11
CA GLY A 293 15.71 11.48 3.82
C GLY A 293 15.46 12.63 2.83
N ILE A 294 14.23 13.15 2.78
CA ILE A 294 13.90 14.32 1.94
C ILE A 294 14.68 15.57 2.40
N ILE A 295 14.73 15.82 3.72
CA ILE A 295 15.50 16.95 4.27
C ILE A 295 16.99 16.82 3.93
N LEU A 296 17.55 15.63 4.08
CA LEU A 296 18.93 15.36 3.72
C LEU A 296 19.18 15.58 2.22
N SER A 297 18.29 15.10 1.39
CA SER A 297 18.35 15.25 -0.07
C SER A 297 18.30 16.72 -0.51
N MET A 298 17.50 17.55 0.20
CA MET A 298 17.51 19.02 -0.01
C MET A 298 18.85 19.64 0.33
N GLY A 299 19.52 19.20 1.41
CA GLY A 299 20.87 19.64 1.74
C GLY A 299 21.87 19.37 0.61
N VAL A 300 21.86 18.15 0.07
CA VAL A 300 22.72 17.76 -1.07
C VAL A 300 22.40 18.57 -2.34
N ALA A 301 21.10 18.84 -2.60
CA ALA A 301 20.71 19.64 -3.77
C ALA A 301 21.20 21.10 -3.66
N VAL A 302 21.27 21.64 -2.46
CA VAL A 302 21.79 23.00 -2.19
C VAL A 302 23.32 23.05 -2.36
N ASP A 303 24.04 22.00 -1.96
CA ASP A 303 25.50 21.91 -2.06
C ASP A 303 26.02 22.14 -3.48
N ALA A 304 25.34 21.60 -4.48
CA ALA A 304 25.68 21.82 -5.88
C ALA A 304 25.63 23.33 -6.25
N ASN A 305 24.61 24.05 -5.78
CA ASN A 305 24.49 25.49 -5.99
C ASN A 305 25.59 26.28 -5.24
N ILE A 306 25.92 25.85 -4.03
CA ILE A 306 26.99 26.45 -3.21
C ILE A 306 28.33 26.32 -3.92
N LEU A 307 28.69 25.16 -4.45
CA LEU A 307 29.92 24.94 -5.19
C LEU A 307 30.03 25.86 -6.41
N ILE A 308 28.94 26.01 -7.17
CA ILE A 308 28.88 26.92 -8.31
C ILE A 308 29.14 28.39 -7.85
N PHE A 309 28.49 28.82 -6.76
CA PHE A 309 28.61 30.18 -6.26
C PHE A 309 29.99 30.49 -5.68
N GLU A 310 30.59 29.56 -4.93
CA GLU A 310 31.93 29.75 -4.41
C GLU A 310 32.95 29.81 -5.56
N ARG A 311 32.83 28.94 -6.54
CA ARG A 311 33.72 28.99 -7.71
C ARG A 311 33.53 30.28 -8.51
N PHE A 312 32.28 30.72 -8.68
CA PHE A 312 32.01 32.02 -9.33
C PHE A 312 32.69 33.17 -8.57
N LYS A 313 32.61 33.23 -7.24
CA LYS A 313 33.28 34.23 -6.42
C LYS A 313 34.81 34.22 -6.62
N GLU A 314 35.42 33.02 -6.51
CA GLU A 314 36.87 32.88 -6.71
C GLU A 314 37.32 33.44 -8.07
N GLU A 315 36.60 33.14 -9.16
CA GLU A 315 36.92 33.60 -10.47
C GLU A 315 36.73 35.13 -10.63
N VAL A 316 35.71 35.70 -9.99
CA VAL A 316 35.50 37.16 -9.95
C VAL A 316 36.64 37.85 -9.16
N PHE A 317 37.06 37.32 -8.00
CA PHE A 317 38.14 37.83 -7.21
C PHE A 317 39.50 37.76 -7.93
N SER A 318 39.68 36.81 -8.85
CA SER A 318 40.86 36.67 -9.72
C SER A 318 40.89 37.70 -10.87
N GLY A 319 39.92 38.63 -10.93
CA GLY A 319 39.86 39.73 -11.89
C GLY A 319 39.20 39.41 -13.23
N LYS A 320 38.55 38.24 -13.34
CA LYS A 320 37.83 37.88 -14.58
C LYS A 320 36.47 38.61 -14.68
N SER A 321 35.99 38.75 -15.92
CA SER A 321 34.66 39.35 -16.13
C SER A 321 33.55 38.44 -15.58
N MET A 322 32.46 39.04 -15.15
CA MET A 322 31.29 38.29 -14.58
C MET A 322 30.80 37.15 -15.48
N ARG A 323 30.81 37.34 -16.78
CA ARG A 323 30.36 36.33 -17.75
C ARG A 323 31.30 35.13 -17.80
N VAL A 324 32.60 35.37 -17.86
CA VAL A 324 33.64 34.33 -17.87
C VAL A 324 33.66 33.58 -16.55
N SER A 325 33.49 34.28 -15.41
CA SER A 325 33.43 33.69 -14.08
C SER A 325 32.19 32.79 -13.89
N MET A 326 31.07 33.17 -14.50
CA MET A 326 29.86 32.34 -14.45
C MET A 326 30.02 31.07 -15.29
N GLU A 327 30.57 31.16 -16.51
CA GLU A 327 30.88 29.97 -17.34
C GLU A 327 31.87 29.03 -16.63
N ALA A 328 32.90 29.59 -16.00
CA ALA A 328 33.87 28.80 -15.21
C ALA A 328 33.25 28.14 -13.98
N GLY A 329 32.36 28.84 -13.29
CA GLY A 329 31.61 28.31 -12.15
C GLY A 329 30.80 27.08 -12.52
N PHE A 330 30.02 27.14 -13.59
CA PHE A 330 29.25 26.00 -14.09
C PHE A 330 30.13 24.86 -14.64
N SER A 331 31.12 25.20 -15.50
CA SER A 331 31.97 24.17 -16.17
C SER A 331 32.85 23.38 -15.23
N ARG A 332 33.20 23.88 -14.06
CA ARG A 332 34.10 23.22 -13.09
C ARG A 332 33.36 22.62 -11.87
N ALA A 333 32.10 22.96 -11.69
CA ALA A 333 31.26 22.38 -10.62
C ALA A 333 30.49 21.13 -11.08
N LEU A 334 30.40 20.90 -12.38
CA LEU A 334 29.87 19.69 -13.03
C LEU A 334 31.03 18.77 -13.45
#